data_a3af23c915b1b41fa46fcd31d72d09e3
#
_entry.id   a3af23c915b1b41fa46fcd31d72d09e3
#
_cell.length_a   1.000
_cell.length_b   1.000
_cell.length_c   1.000
_cell.angle_alpha   90.00
_cell.angle_beta   90.00
_cell.angle_gamma   90.00
#
_symmetry.space_group_name_H-M   'P 1'
#
loop_
_entity.id
_entity.type
_entity.pdbx_description
1 polymer ?
#
loop_
_entity_poly.entity_id
_entity_poly.type
_entity_poly.pdbx_seq_one_letter_code
_entity_poly.pdbx_strand_id
1 'polypeptide(L)'
;MASMHDLSNLDNTLGREFEEFMIKLFEKLGYSTTVTNRSKEYGCDMMLQQSDYRIAVQTTRSESELTFTSVQRVLDSSRKYTSQMSIVITNNKFLSSAKNLAKIKNVVLIDRKKLLELIDLSNL
;
A
#
# COMPACT_ATOMS: atom_id res chain seq x y z
N MET A 1 -3.69 20.51 -8.98
CA MET A 1 -2.87 19.34 -9.26
C MET A 1 -3.66 18.36 -10.07
N ALA A 2 -3.69 18.63 -11.33
CA ALA A 2 -4.57 17.91 -12.25
C ALA A 2 -4.25 16.42 -12.30
N SER A 3 -3.01 16.06 -12.08
CA SER A 3 -2.55 14.71 -12.35
C SER A 3 -2.79 13.71 -11.22
N MET A 4 -3.36 14.12 -10.11
CA MET A 4 -3.54 13.21 -8.97
C MET A 4 -4.59 12.14 -9.23
N HIS A 5 -5.49 12.36 -10.21
CA HIS A 5 -6.49 11.38 -10.61
C HIS A 5 -5.98 10.45 -11.71
N ASP A 6 -4.79 10.72 -12.24
CA ASP A 6 -4.19 9.94 -13.31
C ASP A 6 -2.94 9.23 -12.81
N LEU A 7 -3.04 7.92 -12.63
CA LEU A 7 -1.93 7.11 -12.15
C LEU A 7 -0.77 6.99 -13.13
N SER A 8 -0.90 7.50 -14.35
CA SER A 8 0.21 7.46 -15.30
C SER A 8 1.44 8.16 -14.77
N ASN A 9 1.26 9.22 -14.00
CA ASN A 9 2.38 9.91 -13.36
C ASN A 9 3.03 9.04 -12.29
N LEU A 10 2.24 8.31 -11.51
CA LEU A 10 2.77 7.40 -10.50
C LEU A 10 3.49 6.21 -11.13
N ASP A 11 2.99 5.73 -12.28
CA ASP A 11 3.62 4.62 -12.99
C ASP A 11 5.02 4.95 -13.45
N ASN A 12 5.29 6.22 -13.72
CA ASN A 12 6.58 6.68 -14.22
C ASN A 12 7.49 7.20 -13.09
N THR A 13 7.02 7.18 -11.84
CA THR A 13 7.84 7.63 -10.71
C THR A 13 8.79 6.52 -10.26
N LEU A 14 9.78 6.93 -9.50
CA LEU A 14 10.61 5.99 -8.76
C LEU A 14 9.81 5.44 -7.59
N GLY A 15 10.21 4.27 -7.10
CA GLY A 15 9.53 3.66 -5.95
C GLY A 15 9.43 4.59 -4.76
N ARG A 16 10.46 5.39 -4.50
CA ARG A 16 10.45 6.35 -3.40
C ARG A 16 9.40 7.43 -3.56
N GLU A 17 9.21 7.95 -4.76
CA GLU A 17 8.18 8.95 -5.02
C GLU A 17 6.78 8.37 -4.81
N PHE A 18 6.58 7.12 -5.20
CA PHE A 18 5.33 6.41 -4.95
C PHE A 18 5.08 6.27 -3.44
N GLU A 19 6.11 5.88 -2.67
CA GLU A 19 6.02 5.79 -1.21
C GLU A 19 5.63 7.12 -0.58
N GLU A 20 6.28 8.19 -0.99
CA GLU A 20 6.02 9.53 -0.47
C GLU A 20 4.59 9.97 -0.78
N PHE A 21 4.09 9.64 -1.95
CA PHE A 21 2.71 9.93 -2.30
C PHE A 21 1.75 9.14 -1.40
N MET A 22 2.05 7.88 -1.12
CA MET A 22 1.23 7.06 -0.22
C MET A 22 1.21 7.66 1.20
N ILE A 23 2.35 8.14 1.69
CA ILE A 23 2.41 8.79 3.00
C ILE A 23 1.48 10.01 3.04
N LYS A 24 1.54 10.86 2.02
CA LYS A 24 0.67 12.03 1.94
C LYS A 24 -0.81 11.65 1.89
N LEU A 25 -1.13 10.60 1.14
CA LEU A 25 -2.50 10.11 1.03
C LEU A 25 -3.03 9.69 2.40
N PHE A 26 -2.27 8.90 3.15
CA PHE A 26 -2.70 8.42 4.46
C PHE A 26 -2.77 9.55 5.49
N GLU A 27 -1.82 10.48 5.44
CA GLU A 27 -1.88 11.66 6.32
C GLU A 27 -3.12 12.49 6.04
N LYS A 28 -3.46 12.66 4.76
CA LYS A 28 -4.68 13.36 4.36
C LYS A 28 -5.93 12.66 4.89
N LEU A 29 -5.89 11.32 4.98
CA LEU A 29 -7.00 10.52 5.50
C LEU A 29 -7.01 10.45 7.03
N GLY A 30 -6.08 11.10 7.71
CA GLY A 30 -6.11 11.21 9.16
C GLY A 30 -5.20 10.27 9.93
N TYR A 31 -4.28 9.58 9.24
CA TYR A 31 -3.36 8.65 9.90
C TYR A 31 -1.97 9.25 10.04
N SER A 32 -1.28 8.91 11.13
CA SER A 32 0.15 9.13 11.21
C SER A 32 0.85 7.93 10.58
N THR A 33 1.96 8.17 9.89
CA THR A 33 2.64 7.16 9.09
C THR A 33 4.10 7.04 9.48
N THR A 34 4.55 5.81 9.73
CA THR A 34 5.96 5.50 10.00
C THR A 34 6.43 4.48 8.98
N VAL A 35 7.56 4.76 8.32
CA VAL A 35 8.19 3.79 7.44
C VAL A 35 9.04 2.87 8.29
N THR A 36 8.77 1.56 8.22
CA THR A 36 9.49 0.56 9.02
C THR A 36 10.58 -0.15 8.24
N ASN A 37 10.44 -0.26 6.92
CA ASN A 37 11.45 -0.89 6.08
C ASN A 37 11.30 -0.44 4.63
N ARG A 38 12.42 -0.37 3.91
CA ARG A 38 12.45 -0.10 2.47
C ARG A 38 13.29 -1.15 1.75
N SER A 39 12.85 -1.54 0.57
CA SER A 39 13.54 -2.50 -0.28
C SER A 39 13.37 -2.10 -1.74
N LYS A 40 14.43 -2.18 -2.51
CA LYS A 40 14.36 -1.92 -3.95
C LYS A 40 13.47 -2.94 -4.67
N GLU A 41 13.47 -4.17 -4.19
CA GLU A 41 12.72 -5.26 -4.83
C GLU A 41 11.26 -5.29 -4.45
N TYR A 42 10.95 -4.98 -3.18
CA TYR A 42 9.63 -5.23 -2.62
C TYR A 42 8.87 -3.98 -2.23
N GLY A 43 9.47 -2.81 -2.37
CA GLY A 43 8.81 -1.57 -2.01
C GLY A 43 9.02 -1.19 -0.55
N CYS A 44 7.99 -0.67 0.07
CA CYS A 44 8.09 -0.06 1.38
C CYS A 44 7.08 -0.63 2.35
N ASP A 45 7.53 -0.93 3.56
CA ASP A 45 6.67 -1.31 4.68
C ASP A 45 6.39 -0.06 5.51
N MET A 46 5.13 0.18 5.83
CA MET A 46 4.70 1.31 6.63
C MET A 46 3.79 0.85 7.74
N MET A 47 3.74 1.64 8.82
CA MET A 47 2.77 1.46 9.88
C MET A 47 1.93 2.73 9.98
N LEU A 48 0.62 2.59 9.80
CA LEU A 48 -0.33 3.68 10.00
C LEU A 48 -0.89 3.58 11.41
N GLN A 49 -1.13 4.73 12.03
CA GLN A 49 -1.73 4.75 13.35
C GLN A 49 -2.74 5.88 13.49
N GLN A 50 -3.87 5.55 14.10
CA GLN A 50 -4.88 6.52 14.49
C GLN A 50 -5.43 6.08 15.85
N SER A 51 -5.18 6.87 16.90
CA SER A 51 -5.43 6.48 18.29
C SER A 51 -4.71 5.16 18.59
N ASP A 52 -5.41 4.15 19.05
CA ASP A 52 -4.82 2.84 19.37
C ASP A 52 -4.88 1.86 18.18
N TYR A 53 -5.42 2.30 17.06
CA TYR A 53 -5.58 1.44 15.89
C TYR A 53 -4.35 1.52 14.99
N ARG A 54 -3.80 0.37 14.62
CA ARG A 54 -2.59 0.27 13.81
C ARG A 54 -2.85 -0.57 12.57
N ILE A 55 -2.33 -0.11 11.45
CA ILE A 55 -2.47 -0.80 10.17
C ILE A 55 -1.09 -1.00 9.57
N ALA A 56 -0.73 -2.26 9.29
CA ALA A 56 0.49 -2.57 8.54
C ALA A 56 0.20 -2.43 7.05
N VAL A 57 1.06 -1.71 6.35
CA VAL A 57 0.90 -1.47 4.91
C VAL A 57 2.16 -1.83 4.16
N GLN A 58 2.00 -2.58 3.07
CA GLN A 58 3.05 -2.83 2.10
C GLN A 58 2.70 -2.02 0.85
N THR A 59 3.58 -1.11 0.44
CA THR A 59 3.38 -0.35 -0.79
C THR A 59 4.43 -0.77 -1.81
N THR A 60 4.00 -1.05 -3.03
CA THR A 60 4.88 -1.50 -4.10
C THR A 60 4.48 -0.88 -5.43
N ARG A 61 5.34 -0.02 -5.97
CA ARG A 61 5.20 0.40 -7.36
C ARG A 61 5.76 -0.71 -8.24
N SER A 62 4.96 -1.23 -9.15
CA SER A 62 5.34 -2.38 -9.95
C SER A 62 4.90 -2.23 -11.40
N GLU A 63 5.70 -2.75 -12.32
CA GLU A 63 5.36 -2.84 -13.74
C GLU A 63 4.66 -4.15 -14.06
N SER A 64 4.55 -5.03 -13.09
CA SER A 64 3.89 -6.32 -13.26
C SER A 64 2.92 -6.57 -12.11
N GLU A 65 2.04 -7.56 -12.29
CA GLU A 65 1.08 -7.96 -11.28
C GLU A 65 1.81 -8.57 -10.07
N LEU A 66 1.31 -8.29 -8.87
CA LEU A 66 1.94 -8.76 -7.64
C LEU A 66 1.53 -10.19 -7.31
N THR A 67 2.51 -10.95 -6.81
CA THR A 67 2.33 -12.33 -6.36
C THR A 67 1.97 -12.37 -4.88
N PHE A 68 1.77 -13.58 -4.35
CA PHE A 68 1.49 -13.80 -2.94
C PHE A 68 2.60 -13.31 -2.00
N THR A 69 3.82 -13.10 -2.51
CA THR A 69 4.95 -12.62 -1.71
C THR A 69 4.62 -11.29 -1.02
N SER A 70 3.90 -10.39 -1.70
CA SER A 70 3.52 -9.11 -1.12
C SER A 70 2.60 -9.29 0.09
N VAL A 71 1.72 -10.27 0.04
CA VAL A 71 0.83 -10.59 1.16
C VAL A 71 1.62 -11.16 2.34
N GLN A 72 2.55 -12.07 2.07
CA GLN A 72 3.42 -12.63 3.12
C GLN A 72 4.22 -11.54 3.82
N ARG A 73 4.75 -10.57 3.06
CA ARG A 73 5.54 -9.47 3.62
C ARG A 73 4.72 -8.61 4.57
N VAL A 74 3.50 -8.25 4.20
CA VAL A 74 2.67 -7.43 5.09
C VAL A 74 2.26 -8.20 6.34
N LEU A 75 2.05 -9.50 6.22
CA LEU A 75 1.73 -10.34 7.38
C LEU A 75 2.90 -10.41 8.37
N ASP A 76 4.12 -10.51 7.87
CA ASP A 76 5.32 -10.50 8.71
C ASP A 76 5.46 -9.16 9.44
N SER A 77 5.25 -8.06 8.74
CA SER A 77 5.26 -6.73 9.31
C SER A 77 4.17 -6.56 10.38
N SER A 78 2.97 -7.05 10.09
CA SER A 78 1.85 -6.99 11.01
C SER A 78 2.15 -7.72 12.33
N ARG A 79 2.77 -8.89 12.24
CA ARG A 79 3.18 -9.64 13.43
C ARG A 79 4.29 -8.92 14.20
N LYS A 80 5.30 -8.45 13.49
CA LYS A 80 6.45 -7.80 14.12
C LYS A 80 6.06 -6.54 14.89
N TYR A 81 5.16 -5.75 14.34
CA TYR A 81 4.78 -4.45 14.91
C TYR A 81 3.40 -4.45 15.54
N THR A 82 2.74 -5.57 15.57
CA THR A 82 1.43 -5.76 16.22
C THR A 82 0.37 -4.80 15.67
N SER A 83 -0.14 -5.09 14.49
CA SER A 83 -1.22 -4.30 13.90
C SER A 83 -2.55 -5.05 13.91
N GLN A 84 -3.65 -4.31 13.88
CA GLN A 84 -5.00 -4.87 13.82
C GLN A 84 -5.43 -5.18 12.39
N MET A 85 -4.79 -4.55 11.40
CA MET A 85 -5.17 -4.69 10.01
C MET A 85 -3.93 -4.71 9.12
N SER A 86 -4.02 -5.40 7.98
CA SER A 86 -2.93 -5.50 7.01
C SER A 86 -3.43 -5.15 5.62
N ILE A 87 -2.68 -4.30 4.91
CA ILE A 87 -3.05 -3.81 3.58
C ILE A 87 -1.85 -3.91 2.65
N VAL A 88 -2.08 -4.35 1.41
CA VAL A 88 -1.08 -4.26 0.33
C VAL A 88 -1.61 -3.30 -0.72
N ILE A 89 -0.80 -2.32 -1.10
CA ILE A 89 -1.16 -1.30 -2.10
C ILE A 89 -0.18 -1.33 -3.25
N THR A 90 -0.70 -1.31 -4.46
CA THR A 90 0.12 -1.22 -5.67
C THR A 90 -0.56 -0.36 -6.74
N ASN A 91 0.25 0.15 -7.67
CA ASN A 91 -0.25 0.82 -8.88
C ASN A 91 -0.70 -0.18 -9.94
N ASN A 92 -0.53 -1.47 -9.71
CA ASN A 92 -0.81 -2.53 -10.66
C ASN A 92 -1.97 -3.41 -10.17
N LYS A 93 -1.99 -4.66 -10.56
CA LYS A 93 -3.01 -5.64 -10.18
C LYS A 93 -2.38 -6.75 -9.36
N PHE A 94 -3.21 -7.60 -8.80
CA PHE A 94 -2.78 -8.77 -8.05
C PHE A 94 -3.10 -10.05 -8.82
N LEU A 95 -2.15 -10.97 -8.84
CA LEU A 95 -2.38 -12.32 -9.37
C LEU A 95 -3.32 -13.10 -8.46
N SER A 96 -3.90 -14.16 -8.98
CA SER A 96 -4.81 -15.03 -8.23
C SER A 96 -4.17 -15.56 -6.94
N SER A 97 -2.87 -15.88 -6.99
CA SER A 97 -2.14 -16.36 -5.81
C SER A 97 -2.17 -15.36 -4.66
N ALA A 98 -2.02 -14.08 -4.98
CA ALA A 98 -2.09 -13.01 -3.97
C ALA A 98 -3.51 -12.86 -3.45
N LYS A 99 -4.51 -12.85 -4.34
CA LYS A 99 -5.91 -12.71 -3.96
C LYS A 99 -6.38 -13.85 -3.05
N ASN A 100 -5.97 -15.07 -3.37
CA ASN A 100 -6.35 -16.25 -2.60
C ASN A 100 -5.76 -16.21 -1.20
N LEU A 101 -4.47 -15.90 -1.08
CA LEU A 101 -3.82 -15.81 0.22
C LEU A 101 -4.39 -14.67 1.05
N ALA A 102 -4.62 -13.52 0.43
CA ALA A 102 -5.19 -12.36 1.11
C ALA A 102 -6.58 -12.68 1.69
N LYS A 103 -7.39 -13.41 0.93
CA LYS A 103 -8.72 -13.81 1.38
C LYS A 103 -8.63 -14.72 2.61
N ILE A 104 -7.73 -15.69 2.58
CA ILE A 104 -7.54 -16.63 3.70
C ILE A 104 -7.03 -15.91 4.95
N LYS A 105 -6.14 -14.94 4.78
CA LYS A 105 -5.47 -14.25 5.87
C LYS A 105 -6.08 -12.89 6.23
N ASN A 106 -7.19 -12.53 5.63
CA ASN A 106 -7.88 -11.25 5.86
C ASN A 106 -6.99 -10.04 5.61
N VAL A 107 -6.22 -10.08 4.52
CA VAL A 107 -5.42 -8.93 4.07
C VAL A 107 -6.22 -8.15 3.04
N VAL A 108 -6.27 -6.84 3.20
CA VAL A 108 -6.94 -5.95 2.24
C VAL A 108 -5.98 -5.66 1.09
N LEU A 109 -6.44 -5.86 -0.13
CA LEU A 109 -5.66 -5.55 -1.34
C LEU A 109 -6.22 -4.30 -2.00
N ILE A 110 -5.36 -3.33 -2.21
CA ILE A 110 -5.70 -2.09 -2.91
C ILE A 110 -4.91 -2.05 -4.20
N ASP A 111 -5.58 -2.41 -5.29
CA ASP A 111 -5.01 -2.38 -6.63
C ASP A 111 -5.16 -0.99 -7.25
N ARG A 112 -4.74 -0.85 -8.51
CA ARG A 112 -4.81 0.40 -9.25
C ARG A 112 -6.19 1.05 -9.18
N LYS A 113 -7.24 0.29 -9.41
CA LYS A 113 -8.60 0.82 -9.43
C LYS A 113 -9.01 1.37 -8.06
N LYS A 114 -8.77 0.60 -7.02
CA LYS A 114 -9.10 1.03 -5.65
C LYS A 114 -8.24 2.20 -5.20
N LEU A 115 -6.99 2.24 -5.64
CA LEU A 115 -6.09 3.34 -5.31
C LEU A 115 -6.61 4.65 -5.91
N LEU A 116 -7.08 4.63 -7.16
CA LEU A 116 -7.70 5.79 -7.78
C LEU A 116 -8.91 6.28 -7.00
N GLU A 117 -9.74 5.36 -6.51
CA GLU A 117 -10.90 5.70 -5.70
C GLU A 117 -10.50 6.38 -4.39
N LEU A 118 -9.44 5.89 -3.75
CA LEU A 118 -8.93 6.50 -2.52
C LEU A 118 -8.37 7.90 -2.77
N ILE A 119 -7.67 8.09 -3.87
CA ILE A 119 -7.12 9.38 -4.24
C ILE A 119 -8.26 10.38 -4.43
N ASP A 120 -9.33 9.99 -5.12
CA ASP A 120 -10.51 10.83 -5.32
C ASP A 120 -11.16 11.21 -3.99
N LEU A 121 -11.31 10.24 -3.08
CA LEU A 121 -11.89 10.48 -1.76
C LEU A 121 -11.08 11.46 -0.94
N SER A 122 -9.76 11.42 -1.06
CA SER A 122 -8.87 12.28 -0.29
C SER A 122 -8.78 13.70 -0.83
N ASN A 123 -9.25 13.95 -2.03
CA ASN A 123 -9.06 15.22 -2.75
C ASN A 123 -7.59 15.60 -2.91
N LEU A 124 -6.74 14.60 -3.01
CA LEU A 124 -5.30 14.82 -3.11
C LEU A 124 -4.85 15.21 -4.51
#